data_1831b2f523422c1ba4b925fcf325e3fb
#
_entry.id   1831b2f523422c1ba4b925fcf325e3fb
#
_cell.length_a   1.000
_cell.length_b   1.000
_cell.length_c   1.000
_cell.angle_alpha   90.00
_cell.angle_beta   90.00
_cell.angle_gamma   90.00
#
_symmetry.space_group_name_H-M   'P 1'
#
loop_
_entity.id
_entity.type
_entity.pdbx_description
1 polymer ?
#
loop_
_entity_poly.entity_id
_entity_poly.type
_entity_poly.pdbx_seq_one_letter_code
_entity_poly.pdbx_strand_id
1 'polypeptide(L)'
;KALEAMMERTSNDLKESLMEGKVHFRNVEKTQGAAISLELTDSAGKSALEKVLKDQFPDLEISSSTPRDGGQLVTLKINNKRAVELKKLTVEHSVETIRNRVDQFGVAEPEIIQEGENRILIQLPGVKDPERAKNLIGKTALLEFKIVDEENSLDEALRGNIPEGDVIAYGTREDKSSGQSLIQELNKEAHFAVKGIEPHGDK
;
A
#
# COMPACT_ATOMS: atom_id res chain seq x y z
N LYS A 1 0.70 5.82 4.88
CA LYS A 1 -0.06 5.08 3.83
C LYS A 1 0.22 3.57 3.86
N ALA A 2 1.49 3.10 3.72
CA ALA A 2 1.80 1.66 3.73
C ALA A 2 1.37 0.98 5.04
N LEU A 3 1.69 1.58 6.19
CA LEU A 3 1.28 1.07 7.50
C LEU A 3 -0.24 1.07 7.68
N GLU A 4 -0.92 2.08 7.17
CA GLU A 4 -2.39 2.18 7.21
C GLU A 4 -3.06 1.08 6.38
N ALA A 5 -2.54 0.80 5.18
CA ALA A 5 -3.03 -0.29 4.33
C ALA A 5 -2.76 -1.68 4.95
N MET A 6 -1.61 -1.84 5.61
CA MET A 6 -1.29 -3.04 6.36
C MET A 6 -2.29 -3.24 7.51
N MET A 7 -2.56 -2.19 8.30
CA MET A 7 -3.49 -2.28 9.43
C MET A 7 -4.94 -2.55 8.98
N GLU A 8 -5.33 -2.10 7.80
CA GLU A 8 -6.63 -2.41 7.21
C GLU A 8 -6.78 -3.91 6.94
N ARG A 9 -5.79 -4.51 6.27
CA ARG A 9 -5.75 -5.97 6.05
C ARG A 9 -5.73 -6.72 7.37
N THR A 10 -4.83 -6.33 8.28
CA THR A 10 -4.74 -6.95 9.62
C THR A 10 -6.05 -6.86 10.39
N SER A 11 -6.82 -5.77 10.25
CA SER A 11 -8.14 -5.63 10.86
C SER A 11 -9.13 -6.65 10.35
N ASN A 12 -9.14 -6.93 9.03
CA ASN A 12 -10.00 -7.93 8.41
C ASN A 12 -9.59 -9.35 8.82
N ASP A 13 -8.29 -9.66 8.76
CA ASP A 13 -7.76 -10.96 9.16
C ASP A 13 -8.03 -11.24 10.66
N LEU A 14 -7.87 -10.20 11.50
CA LEU A 14 -8.20 -10.29 12.93
C LEU A 14 -9.67 -10.57 13.15
N LYS A 15 -10.58 -9.91 12.42
CA LYS A 15 -12.03 -10.13 12.51
C LYS A 15 -12.38 -11.59 12.21
N GLU A 16 -11.80 -12.15 11.16
CA GLU A 16 -11.98 -13.56 10.79
C GLU A 16 -11.47 -14.51 11.88
N SER A 17 -10.25 -14.29 12.37
CA SER A 17 -9.64 -15.09 13.43
C SER A 17 -10.40 -15.02 14.76
N LEU A 18 -10.98 -13.86 15.08
CA LEU A 18 -11.82 -13.71 16.28
C LEU A 18 -13.15 -14.50 16.15
N MET A 19 -13.73 -14.54 14.95
CA MET A 19 -14.92 -15.37 14.67
C MET A 19 -14.60 -16.85 14.82
N GLU A 20 -13.50 -17.32 14.25
CA GLU A 20 -13.03 -18.71 14.38
C GLU A 20 -12.72 -19.07 15.84
N GLY A 21 -12.08 -18.15 16.58
CA GLY A 21 -11.77 -18.29 17.99
C GLY A 21 -12.96 -18.18 18.93
N LYS A 22 -14.19 -18.00 18.38
CA LYS A 22 -15.45 -17.81 19.14
C LYS A 22 -15.35 -16.68 20.17
N VAL A 23 -14.60 -15.64 19.86
CA VAL A 23 -14.54 -14.44 20.68
C VAL A 23 -15.79 -13.60 20.39
N HIS A 24 -16.49 -13.19 21.43
CA HIS A 24 -17.68 -12.34 21.27
C HIS A 24 -17.26 -10.87 21.19
N PHE A 25 -17.44 -10.28 20.03
CA PHE A 25 -17.17 -8.86 19.78
C PHE A 25 -18.30 -8.21 18.96
N ARG A 26 -18.41 -6.89 19.03
CA ARG A 26 -19.39 -6.13 18.24
C ARG A 26 -18.75 -5.51 17.01
N ASN A 27 -17.58 -4.91 17.16
CA ASN A 27 -16.95 -4.14 16.11
C ASN A 27 -15.45 -4.29 16.11
N VAL A 28 -14.84 -4.31 14.92
CA VAL A 28 -13.40 -4.23 14.71
C VAL A 28 -13.15 -3.18 13.65
N GLU A 29 -12.56 -2.08 14.01
CA GLU A 29 -12.34 -0.95 13.12
C GLU A 29 -10.90 -0.43 13.21
N LYS A 30 -10.37 -0.05 12.07
CA LYS A 30 -9.12 0.71 12.02
C LYS A 30 -9.37 2.13 12.52
N THR A 31 -8.54 2.60 13.42
CA THR A 31 -8.57 3.97 13.94
C THR A 31 -7.38 4.78 13.44
N GLN A 32 -7.39 6.09 13.68
CA GLN A 32 -6.27 6.96 13.35
C GLN A 32 -4.99 6.51 14.08
N GLY A 33 -3.82 6.70 13.45
CA GLY A 33 -2.54 6.37 14.04
C GLY A 33 -2.15 4.89 13.96
N ALA A 34 -2.65 4.17 12.93
CA ALA A 34 -2.34 2.77 12.71
C ALA A 34 -2.67 1.88 13.93
N ALA A 35 -3.86 2.04 14.46
CA ALA A 35 -4.40 1.22 15.55
C ALA A 35 -5.71 0.56 15.11
N ILE A 36 -6.07 -0.54 15.77
CA ILE A 36 -7.33 -1.25 15.60
C ILE A 36 -8.13 -1.11 16.91
N SER A 37 -9.35 -0.66 16.80
CA SER A 37 -10.31 -0.63 17.91
C SER A 37 -11.23 -1.84 17.82
N LEU A 38 -11.45 -2.49 18.94
CA LEU A 38 -12.22 -3.72 19.08
C LEU A 38 -13.12 -3.62 20.32
N GLU A 39 -14.41 -3.87 20.17
CA GLU A 39 -15.36 -3.89 21.29
C GLU A 39 -15.71 -5.33 21.67
N LEU A 40 -15.19 -5.81 22.79
CA LEU A 40 -15.55 -7.11 23.38
C LEU A 40 -16.88 -7.00 24.14
N THR A 41 -17.74 -8.00 24.00
CA THR A 41 -19.08 -8.00 24.63
C THR A 41 -19.11 -8.65 26.00
N ASP A 42 -18.04 -9.34 26.39
CA ASP A 42 -17.93 -9.98 27.68
C ASP A 42 -16.51 -9.88 28.28
N SER A 43 -16.38 -10.19 29.56
CA SER A 43 -15.10 -10.16 30.27
C SER A 43 -14.19 -11.35 29.90
N ALA A 44 -14.74 -12.45 29.43
CA ALA A 44 -13.98 -13.65 29.03
C ALA A 44 -13.31 -13.44 27.66
N GLY A 45 -13.88 -12.56 26.83
CA GLY A 45 -13.36 -12.22 25.52
C GLY A 45 -11.93 -11.70 25.54
N LYS A 46 -11.50 -11.04 26.62
CA LYS A 46 -10.12 -10.52 26.74
C LYS A 46 -9.08 -11.63 26.74
N SER A 47 -9.28 -12.68 27.53
CA SER A 47 -8.33 -13.82 27.57
C SER A 47 -8.30 -14.60 26.26
N ALA A 48 -9.46 -14.72 25.60
CA ALA A 48 -9.56 -15.33 24.27
C ALA A 48 -8.86 -14.46 23.21
N LEU A 49 -9.04 -13.14 23.24
CA LEU A 49 -8.34 -12.20 22.39
C LEU A 49 -6.82 -12.30 22.58
N GLU A 50 -6.32 -12.30 23.83
CA GLU A 50 -4.90 -12.41 24.12
C GLU A 50 -4.29 -13.71 23.56
N LYS A 51 -5.05 -14.80 23.58
CA LYS A 51 -4.64 -16.06 22.95
C LYS A 51 -4.56 -15.95 21.43
N VAL A 52 -5.58 -15.38 20.78
CA VAL A 52 -5.58 -15.16 19.32
C VAL A 52 -4.43 -14.26 18.91
N LEU A 53 -4.20 -13.16 19.66
CA LEU A 53 -3.07 -12.26 19.38
C LEU A 53 -1.73 -12.98 19.49
N LYS A 54 -1.53 -13.77 20.55
CA LYS A 54 -0.28 -14.49 20.76
C LYS A 54 -0.01 -15.54 19.68
N ASP A 55 -1.05 -16.26 19.26
CA ASP A 55 -0.92 -17.39 18.33
C ASP A 55 -0.87 -16.95 16.87
N GLN A 56 -1.60 -15.91 16.49
CA GLN A 56 -1.78 -15.53 15.08
C GLN A 56 -1.28 -14.12 14.76
N PHE A 57 -1.26 -13.21 15.73
CA PHE A 57 -0.87 -11.80 15.54
C PHE A 57 0.21 -11.35 16.53
N PRO A 58 1.38 -12.01 16.58
CA PRO A 58 2.44 -11.70 17.56
C PRO A 58 2.99 -10.28 17.45
N ASP A 59 2.74 -9.61 16.33
CA ASP A 59 3.15 -8.24 16.06
C ASP A 59 2.19 -7.20 16.64
N LEU A 60 1.00 -7.61 17.11
CA LEU A 60 0.03 -6.74 17.75
C LEU A 60 0.11 -6.84 19.28
N GLU A 61 -0.11 -5.70 19.92
CA GLU A 61 -0.22 -5.61 21.37
C GLU A 61 -1.43 -4.80 21.81
N ILE A 62 -1.97 -5.10 22.98
CA ILE A 62 -3.05 -4.30 23.58
C ILE A 62 -2.45 -3.01 24.12
N SER A 63 -2.79 -1.90 23.49
CA SER A 63 -2.34 -0.56 23.89
C SER A 63 -3.20 0.03 25.02
N SER A 64 -4.51 -0.23 24.99
CA SER A 64 -5.43 0.19 26.03
C SER A 64 -6.65 -0.75 26.09
N SER A 65 -7.25 -0.82 27.28
CA SER A 65 -8.49 -1.53 27.50
C SER A 65 -9.35 -0.72 28.45
N THR A 66 -10.52 -0.29 28.00
CA THR A 66 -11.44 0.55 28.78
C THR A 66 -12.77 -0.18 28.96
N PRO A 67 -13.26 -0.34 30.21
CA PRO A 67 -14.58 -0.93 30.44
C PRO A 67 -15.68 -0.13 29.76
N ARG A 68 -16.64 -0.82 29.15
CA ARG A 68 -17.84 -0.23 28.55
C ARG A 68 -19.02 -1.14 28.85
N ASP A 69 -20.23 -0.61 28.80
CA ASP A 69 -21.51 -1.27 29.13
C ASP A 69 -21.58 -2.77 28.82
N GLY A 70 -21.21 -3.61 29.79
CA GLY A 70 -21.22 -5.07 29.69
C GLY A 70 -20.03 -5.68 28.96
N GLY A 71 -19.05 -4.89 28.50
CA GLY A 71 -17.87 -5.35 27.76
C GLY A 71 -16.64 -4.47 27.95
N GLN A 72 -15.75 -4.50 26.98
CA GLN A 72 -14.50 -3.73 27.00
C GLN A 72 -14.18 -3.18 25.62
N LEU A 73 -13.80 -1.91 25.54
CA LEU A 73 -13.19 -1.33 24.36
C LEU A 73 -11.67 -1.55 24.42
N VAL A 74 -11.15 -2.32 23.50
CA VAL A 74 -9.72 -2.64 23.41
C VAL A 74 -9.10 -1.95 22.19
N THR A 75 -7.96 -1.32 22.37
CA THR A 75 -7.18 -0.76 21.29
C THR A 75 -5.90 -1.56 21.10
N LEU A 76 -5.70 -2.03 19.88
CA LEU A 76 -4.52 -2.78 19.46
C LEU A 76 -3.60 -1.88 18.65
N LYS A 77 -2.31 -2.04 18.83
CA LYS A 77 -1.25 -1.39 18.05
C LYS A 77 -0.19 -2.40 17.66
N ILE A 78 0.59 -2.04 16.65
CA ILE A 78 1.81 -2.78 16.34
C ILE A 78 2.78 -2.58 17.49
N ASN A 79 3.39 -3.66 17.96
CA ASN A 79 4.38 -3.58 19.03
C ASN A 79 5.61 -2.76 18.59
N ASN A 80 6.30 -2.15 19.55
CA ASN A 80 7.40 -1.23 19.28
C ASN A 80 8.53 -1.87 18.46
N LYS A 81 8.86 -3.13 18.73
CA LYS A 81 9.92 -3.85 18.01
C LYS A 81 9.58 -3.93 16.51
N ARG A 82 8.38 -4.37 16.20
CA ARG A 82 7.91 -4.50 14.82
C ARG A 82 7.76 -3.14 14.13
N ALA A 83 7.30 -2.12 14.88
CA ALA A 83 7.19 -0.76 14.34
C ALA A 83 8.54 -0.19 13.91
N VAL A 84 9.59 -0.40 14.71
CA VAL A 84 10.97 0.02 14.36
C VAL A 84 11.49 -0.76 13.15
N GLU A 85 11.29 -2.07 13.12
CA GLU A 85 11.70 -2.92 12.01
C GLU A 85 11.00 -2.51 10.69
N LEU A 86 9.69 -2.29 10.73
CA LEU A 86 8.92 -1.83 9.56
C LEU A 86 9.39 -0.47 9.06
N LYS A 87 9.71 0.47 9.97
CA LYS A 87 10.27 1.76 9.57
C LYS A 87 11.61 1.57 8.85
N LYS A 88 12.50 0.76 9.41
CA LYS A 88 13.81 0.48 8.81
C LYS A 88 13.65 -0.11 7.41
N LEU A 89 12.88 -1.18 7.26
CA LEU A 89 12.59 -1.81 5.98
C LEU A 89 11.98 -0.82 4.97
N THR A 90 11.06 0.04 5.42
CA THR A 90 10.44 1.04 4.56
C THR A 90 11.48 2.04 4.02
N VAL A 91 12.43 2.47 4.85
CA VAL A 91 13.49 3.38 4.40
C VAL A 91 14.45 2.68 3.44
N GLU A 92 14.85 1.45 3.75
CA GLU A 92 15.72 0.63 2.87
C GLU A 92 15.08 0.45 1.48
N HIS A 93 13.81 0.04 1.40
CA HIS A 93 13.06 -0.07 0.14
C HIS A 93 12.91 1.28 -0.57
N SER A 94 12.76 2.38 0.18
CA SER A 94 12.69 3.72 -0.42
C SER A 94 14.01 4.12 -1.06
N VAL A 95 15.15 3.84 -0.40
CA VAL A 95 16.49 4.09 -0.94
C VAL A 95 16.69 3.30 -2.24
N GLU A 96 16.34 2.01 -2.25
CA GLU A 96 16.44 1.17 -3.45
C GLU A 96 15.57 1.69 -4.59
N THR A 97 14.31 2.05 -4.30
CA THR A 97 13.39 2.63 -5.29
C THR A 97 13.93 3.94 -5.87
N ILE A 98 14.46 4.81 -5.01
CA ILE A 98 15.07 6.07 -5.45
C ILE A 98 16.29 5.81 -6.31
N ARG A 99 17.15 4.88 -5.92
CA ARG A 99 18.34 4.50 -6.71
C ARG A 99 17.95 4.05 -8.10
N ASN A 100 17.01 3.12 -8.21
CA ASN A 100 16.54 2.63 -9.51
C ASN A 100 15.98 3.75 -10.40
N ARG A 101 15.28 4.73 -9.83
CA ARG A 101 14.78 5.88 -10.57
C ARG A 101 15.87 6.84 -11.01
N VAL A 102 16.85 7.07 -10.16
CA VAL A 102 17.99 7.96 -10.44
C VAL A 102 18.89 7.34 -11.52
N ASP A 103 19.09 6.03 -11.47
CA ASP A 103 19.84 5.29 -12.50
C ASP A 103 19.16 5.39 -13.87
N GLN A 104 17.83 5.28 -13.92
CA GLN A 104 17.06 5.50 -15.16
C GLN A 104 17.14 6.95 -15.67
N PHE A 105 17.39 7.90 -14.79
CA PHE A 105 17.58 9.30 -15.16
C PHE A 105 18.96 9.58 -15.78
N GLY A 106 19.89 8.62 -15.67
CA GLY A 106 21.22 8.71 -16.26
C GLY A 106 22.16 9.67 -15.55
N VAL A 107 21.97 9.90 -14.25
CA VAL A 107 22.88 10.73 -13.44
C VAL A 107 24.14 9.92 -13.15
N ALA A 108 25.30 10.51 -13.43
CA ALA A 108 26.58 9.91 -13.08
C ALA A 108 26.84 10.04 -11.57
N GLU A 109 27.19 8.95 -10.92
CA GLU A 109 27.60 8.88 -9.51
C GLU A 109 26.63 9.57 -8.52
N PRO A 110 25.34 9.15 -8.47
CA PRO A 110 24.42 9.71 -7.51
C PRO A 110 24.78 9.25 -6.09
N GLU A 111 24.73 10.18 -5.14
CA GLU A 111 24.91 9.86 -3.73
C GLU A 111 23.55 9.80 -3.03
N ILE A 112 23.16 8.61 -2.53
CA ILE A 112 21.89 8.38 -1.86
C ILE A 112 22.19 7.78 -0.50
N ILE A 113 22.03 8.57 0.55
CA ILE A 113 22.39 8.22 1.92
C ILE A 113 21.17 8.32 2.82
N GLN A 114 20.95 7.31 3.64
CA GLN A 114 20.00 7.41 4.74
C GLN A 114 20.58 8.32 5.83
N GLU A 115 19.84 9.37 6.18
CA GLU A 115 20.21 10.31 7.23
C GLU A 115 19.23 10.17 8.42
N GLY A 116 19.68 9.52 9.49
CA GLY A 116 18.83 9.19 10.62
C GLY A 116 17.76 8.15 10.31
N GLU A 117 16.63 8.21 11.02
CA GLU A 117 15.58 7.20 10.92
C GLU A 117 14.56 7.45 9.81
N ASN A 118 14.36 8.72 9.41
CA ASN A 118 13.23 9.13 8.58
C ASN A 118 13.62 10.00 7.39
N ARG A 119 14.90 10.18 7.11
CA ARG A 119 15.38 11.04 6.04
C ARG A 119 16.30 10.29 5.09
N ILE A 120 16.23 10.68 3.81
CA ILE A 120 17.13 10.21 2.76
C ILE A 120 17.73 11.47 2.11
N LEU A 121 19.04 11.59 2.17
CA LEU A 121 19.78 12.62 1.47
C LEU A 121 20.09 12.13 0.05
N ILE A 122 19.76 12.93 -0.96
CA ILE A 122 19.99 12.61 -2.37
C ILE A 122 20.79 13.74 -2.98
N GLN A 123 22.00 13.43 -3.46
CA GLN A 123 22.85 14.35 -4.18
C GLN A 123 22.99 13.88 -5.62
N LEU A 124 22.64 14.73 -6.55
CA LEU A 124 22.62 14.45 -7.99
C LEU A 124 23.56 15.42 -8.73
N PRO A 125 24.86 15.14 -8.78
CA PRO A 125 25.80 16.02 -9.42
C PRO A 125 25.52 16.13 -10.93
N GLY A 126 25.65 17.33 -11.48
CA GLY A 126 25.49 17.58 -12.91
C GLY A 126 24.06 17.62 -13.45
N VAL A 127 23.05 17.51 -12.59
CA VAL A 127 21.64 17.62 -13.01
C VAL A 127 21.32 19.05 -13.43
N LYS A 128 20.92 19.23 -14.70
CA LYS A 128 20.57 20.53 -15.28
C LYS A 128 19.14 20.97 -14.94
N ASP A 129 18.25 20.02 -14.66
CA ASP A 129 16.84 20.26 -14.34
C ASP A 129 16.47 19.62 -13.00
N PRO A 130 16.64 20.36 -11.89
CA PRO A 130 16.32 19.86 -10.55
C PRO A 130 14.83 19.56 -10.34
N GLU A 131 13.94 20.30 -11.00
CA GLU A 131 12.49 20.10 -10.84
C GLU A 131 12.04 18.79 -11.50
N ARG A 132 12.59 18.45 -12.65
CA ARG A 132 12.34 17.16 -13.28
C ARG A 132 12.85 16.02 -12.42
N ALA A 133 14.02 16.14 -11.80
CA ALA A 133 14.57 15.15 -10.88
C ALA A 133 13.67 14.97 -9.64
N LYS A 134 13.21 16.05 -9.01
CA LYS A 134 12.26 16.01 -7.89
C LYS A 134 10.96 15.30 -8.27
N ASN A 135 10.40 15.65 -9.43
CA ASN A 135 9.17 15.03 -9.91
C ASN A 135 9.31 13.53 -10.15
N LEU A 136 10.46 13.10 -10.70
CA LEU A 136 10.73 11.68 -10.93
C LEU A 136 10.85 10.90 -9.61
N ILE A 137 11.63 11.44 -8.67
CA ILE A 137 11.88 10.80 -7.37
C ILE A 137 10.63 10.83 -6.50
N GLY A 138 9.88 11.94 -6.51
CA GLY A 138 8.73 12.17 -5.64
C GLY A 138 7.45 11.46 -6.08
N LYS A 139 7.37 10.95 -7.30
CA LYS A 139 6.18 10.21 -7.76
C LYS A 139 6.03 8.91 -6.98
N THR A 140 4.89 8.74 -6.33
CA THR A 140 4.50 7.46 -5.74
C THR A 140 3.98 6.56 -6.86
N ALA A 141 4.69 5.47 -7.17
CA ALA A 141 4.18 4.45 -8.07
C ALA A 141 3.29 3.51 -7.25
N LEU A 142 2.03 3.41 -7.61
CA LEU A 142 1.11 2.41 -7.08
C LEU A 142 1.05 1.26 -8.09
N LEU A 143 1.31 0.04 -7.64
CA LEU A 143 1.09 -1.13 -8.46
C LEU A 143 -0.39 -1.47 -8.42
N GLU A 144 -1.06 -1.33 -9.56
CA GLU A 144 -2.44 -1.70 -9.73
C GLU A 144 -2.53 -2.87 -10.70
N PHE A 145 -3.27 -3.90 -10.30
CA PHE A 145 -3.67 -4.98 -11.19
C PHE A 145 -5.09 -4.71 -11.66
N LYS A 146 -5.27 -4.70 -12.97
CA LYS A 146 -6.58 -4.45 -13.59
C LYS A 146 -6.88 -5.57 -14.57
N ILE A 147 -8.15 -5.94 -14.66
CA ILE A 147 -8.60 -6.93 -15.63
C ILE A 147 -8.78 -6.23 -16.97
N VAL A 148 -8.25 -6.82 -18.03
CA VAL A 148 -8.43 -6.31 -19.38
C VAL A 148 -9.87 -6.58 -19.82
N ASP A 149 -10.54 -5.58 -20.39
CA ASP A 149 -11.83 -5.76 -21.02
C ASP A 149 -11.63 -6.34 -22.43
N GLU A 150 -12.05 -7.58 -22.61
CA GLU A 150 -12.00 -8.29 -23.90
C GLU A 150 -13.33 -8.24 -24.64
N GLU A 151 -14.40 -7.71 -24.01
CA GLU A 151 -15.74 -7.69 -24.57
C GLU A 151 -16.00 -6.44 -25.44
N ASN A 152 -15.38 -5.32 -25.07
CA ASN A 152 -15.59 -4.04 -25.71
C ASN A 152 -14.43 -3.66 -26.65
N SER A 153 -14.75 -2.93 -27.72
CA SER A 153 -13.77 -2.53 -28.71
C SER A 153 -12.90 -1.36 -28.21
N LEU A 154 -11.58 -1.53 -28.25
CA LEU A 154 -10.64 -0.46 -27.96
C LEU A 154 -10.81 0.74 -28.89
N ASP A 155 -11.15 0.51 -30.17
CA ASP A 155 -11.37 1.59 -31.14
C ASP A 155 -12.59 2.46 -30.80
N GLU A 156 -13.64 1.87 -30.24
CA GLU A 156 -14.79 2.63 -29.73
C GLU A 156 -14.44 3.40 -28.46
N ALA A 157 -13.69 2.81 -27.55
CA ALA A 157 -13.21 3.48 -26.35
C ALA A 157 -12.33 4.70 -26.70
N LEU A 158 -11.45 4.59 -27.69
CA LEU A 158 -10.63 5.69 -28.22
C LEU A 158 -11.45 6.82 -28.85
N ARG A 159 -12.65 6.52 -29.38
CA ARG A 159 -13.60 7.52 -29.88
C ARG A 159 -14.44 8.19 -28.80
N GLY A 160 -14.26 7.79 -27.55
CA GLY A 160 -14.95 8.35 -26.39
C GLY A 160 -16.09 7.48 -25.84
N ASN A 161 -16.36 6.32 -26.43
CA ASN A 161 -17.37 5.36 -25.97
C ASN A 161 -16.74 4.39 -24.98
N ILE A 162 -16.39 4.88 -23.78
CA ILE A 162 -15.80 4.08 -22.72
C ILE A 162 -16.95 3.53 -21.86
N PRO A 163 -17.06 2.19 -21.66
CA PRO A 163 -18.04 1.61 -20.75
C PRO A 163 -17.88 2.16 -19.32
N GLU A 164 -18.99 2.22 -18.58
CA GLU A 164 -18.96 2.69 -17.21
C GLU A 164 -18.07 1.81 -16.34
N GLY A 165 -17.15 2.44 -15.61
CA GLY A 165 -16.15 1.75 -14.77
C GLY A 165 -14.87 1.35 -15.50
N ASP A 166 -14.78 1.49 -16.81
CA ASP A 166 -13.57 1.19 -17.56
C ASP A 166 -12.65 2.40 -17.70
N VAL A 167 -11.37 2.13 -17.90
CA VAL A 167 -10.35 3.16 -18.15
C VAL A 167 -9.41 2.71 -19.26
N ILE A 168 -8.95 3.65 -20.08
CA ILE A 168 -7.92 3.34 -21.08
C ILE A 168 -6.55 3.41 -20.41
N ALA A 169 -5.81 2.31 -20.45
CA ALA A 169 -4.44 2.26 -19.98
C ALA A 169 -3.47 2.41 -21.15
N TYR A 170 -2.43 3.21 -20.93
CA TYR A 170 -1.37 3.44 -21.92
C TYR A 170 -0.08 2.77 -21.41
N GLY A 171 0.59 2.04 -22.27
CA GLY A 171 1.85 1.37 -21.98
C GLY A 171 2.97 1.81 -22.92
N THR A 172 4.19 1.50 -22.55
CA THR A 172 5.36 1.59 -23.44
C THR A 172 5.60 0.25 -24.11
N ARG A 173 5.77 0.25 -25.42
CA ARG A 173 6.17 -0.95 -26.16
C ARG A 173 7.66 -1.16 -25.94
N GLU A 174 8.04 -2.23 -25.27
CA GLU A 174 9.42 -2.69 -25.31
C GLU A 174 9.67 -3.38 -26.64
N ASP A 175 10.53 -2.78 -27.46
CA ASP A 175 11.00 -3.43 -28.68
C ASP A 175 12.02 -4.49 -28.28
N LYS A 176 11.60 -5.76 -28.30
CA LYS A 176 12.43 -6.90 -27.91
C LYS A 176 13.64 -7.12 -28.85
N SER A 177 13.73 -6.38 -29.95
CA SER A 177 14.77 -6.56 -30.96
C SER A 177 16.09 -5.83 -30.68
N SER A 178 16.10 -4.81 -29.84
CA SER A 178 17.28 -3.93 -29.67
C SER A 178 17.83 -3.80 -28.26
N GLY A 179 17.15 -4.36 -27.22
CA GLY A 179 17.61 -4.21 -25.84
C GLY A 179 17.72 -2.77 -25.34
N GLN A 180 17.27 -1.82 -26.14
CA GLN A 180 17.18 -0.41 -25.78
C GLN A 180 15.73 -0.07 -25.46
N SER A 181 15.49 0.27 -24.19
CA SER A 181 14.26 0.91 -23.75
C SER A 181 14.13 2.23 -24.51
N LEU A 182 13.33 2.24 -25.57
CA LEU A 182 12.93 3.47 -26.25
C LEU A 182 11.96 4.21 -25.33
N ILE A 183 12.48 4.93 -24.35
CA ILE A 183 11.80 6.09 -23.75
C ILE A 183 11.88 7.22 -24.77
N GLN A 184 11.36 6.99 -25.95
CA GLN A 184 11.11 8.05 -26.90
C GLN A 184 9.63 8.24 -26.98
N GLU A 185 9.20 9.42 -26.57
CA GLU A 185 7.88 10.01 -26.74
C GLU A 185 6.74 9.07 -26.36
N LEU A 186 6.04 9.43 -25.33
CA LEU A 186 4.67 9.01 -25.07
C LEU A 186 3.80 9.26 -26.30
N ASN A 187 4.05 8.52 -27.36
CA ASN A 187 3.05 8.34 -28.38
C ASN A 187 1.94 7.56 -27.67
N LYS A 188 0.83 8.25 -27.51
CA LYS A 188 -0.42 7.78 -26.93
C LYS A 188 -0.99 6.62 -27.76
N GLU A 189 -0.31 5.50 -27.78
CA GLU A 189 -0.88 4.26 -28.28
C GLU A 189 -1.54 3.59 -27.09
N ALA A 190 -2.85 3.70 -27.04
CA ALA A 190 -3.66 2.93 -26.12
C ALA A 190 -3.49 1.44 -26.44
N HIS A 191 -3.14 0.64 -25.44
CA HIS A 191 -2.92 -0.78 -25.67
C HIS A 191 -4.06 -1.65 -25.17
N PHE A 192 -4.90 -1.17 -24.25
CA PHE A 192 -6.05 -1.95 -23.73
C PHE A 192 -7.11 -1.01 -23.14
N ALA A 193 -8.37 -1.38 -23.26
CA ALA A 193 -9.42 -0.99 -22.34
C ALA A 193 -9.29 -1.86 -21.06
N VAL A 194 -9.44 -1.28 -19.89
CA VAL A 194 -9.28 -1.98 -18.62
C VAL A 194 -10.55 -1.83 -17.82
N LYS A 195 -11.13 -2.97 -17.45
CA LYS A 195 -12.38 -3.02 -16.68
C LYS A 195 -12.12 -2.51 -15.26
N GLY A 196 -12.90 -1.52 -14.84
CA GLY A 196 -12.89 -1.05 -13.45
C GLY A 196 -13.35 -2.15 -12.51
N ILE A 197 -12.57 -2.42 -11.46
CA ILE A 197 -13.06 -3.22 -10.34
C ILE A 197 -13.84 -2.25 -9.47
N GLU A 198 -15.19 -2.35 -9.48
CA GLU A 198 -15.96 -1.68 -8.45
C GLU A 198 -15.48 -2.17 -7.08
N PRO A 199 -15.18 -1.27 -6.13
CA PRO A 199 -15.00 -1.70 -4.77
C PRO A 199 -16.30 -2.38 -4.35
N HIS A 200 -16.23 -3.63 -3.89
CA HIS A 200 -17.37 -4.31 -3.31
C HIS A 200 -17.96 -3.40 -2.23
N GLY A 201 -19.01 -2.70 -2.59
CA GLY A 201 -19.83 -1.96 -1.67
C GLY A 201 -20.60 -2.97 -0.83
N ASP A 202 -20.29 -2.99 0.45
CA ASP A 202 -21.09 -3.66 1.44
C ASP A 202 -22.53 -3.13 1.34
N LYS A 203 -23.45 -4.09 1.08
CA LYS A 203 -24.86 -3.90 1.37
C LYS A 203 -25.15 -4.44 2.76
#